data_815a8eef5e081e0335b7cba24900d7ad
#
_entry.id   815a8eef5e081e0335b7cba24900d7ad
#
_cell.length_a   1.000
_cell.length_b   1.000
_cell.length_c   1.000
_cell.angle_alpha   90.00
_cell.angle_beta   90.00
_cell.angle_gamma   90.00
#
_symmetry.space_group_name_H-M   'P 1'
#
loop_
_entity.id
_entity.type
_entity.pdbx_description
1 polymer ?
#
loop_
_entity_poly.entity_id
_entity_poly.type
_entity_poly.pdbx_seq_one_letter_code
_entity_poly.pdbx_strand_id
1 'polypeptide(L)'
;MSVTKSIRTTKAVVVMELKVAAVREVLLPVVRDDWVLVKVKAVAINPTDWKHIDYGAADIGCRVGVDYAGIVEEVGSKVTNFFKGDRITDWTHGQNRADHESGAFAEYAVAKACVQRKIPDNLSFEEAASLKVAIMIIGQGTYKNLDLPLPTEPTKEPFPFLIYGGSTATGMAAIQLAKLSGLVVITTCSPHNFDLMKSLGADANCLRYAFDCTGDGASVCAYAMSDTEPGIYGDIMPADYDFLKATNPKVHCQDFLRGYDTMGEDYYWLAEEAVSPNPDEMDFYKSFLALTQPLLENGSLKPLPMDLNRHGSGLDGVLKGLDELRKGKVSGVRLVYNI
;
A
#
# COMPACT_ATOMS: atom_id res chain seq x y z
N MET A 1 -29.93 -26.21 26.81
CA MET A 1 -29.42 -26.85 25.59
C MET A 1 -28.17 -26.08 25.21
N SER A 2 -26.99 -26.71 25.32
CA SER A 2 -25.71 -26.09 24.87
C SER A 2 -25.73 -26.07 23.35
N VAL A 3 -25.86 -24.90 22.75
CA VAL A 3 -25.64 -24.71 21.32
C VAL A 3 -24.14 -24.83 21.11
N THR A 4 -23.70 -25.99 20.66
CA THR A 4 -22.33 -26.17 20.15
C THR A 4 -22.21 -25.23 18.93
N LYS A 5 -21.59 -24.06 19.11
CA LYS A 5 -21.21 -23.19 17.99
C LYS A 5 -20.29 -24.03 17.09
N SER A 6 -20.74 -24.35 15.88
CA SER A 6 -19.90 -25.05 14.92
C SER A 6 -18.65 -24.20 14.68
N ILE A 7 -17.49 -24.78 14.82
CA ILE A 7 -16.22 -24.13 14.51
C ILE A 7 -16.24 -23.81 13.02
N ARG A 8 -16.16 -22.54 12.67
CA ARG A 8 -16.11 -22.09 11.26
C ARG A 8 -14.66 -21.93 10.85
N THR A 9 -14.28 -22.51 9.73
CA THR A 9 -12.95 -22.43 9.15
C THR A 9 -12.97 -21.71 7.81
N THR A 10 -11.80 -21.27 7.34
CA THR A 10 -11.54 -20.61 6.06
C THR A 10 -10.15 -20.98 5.57
N LYS A 11 -9.88 -20.81 4.30
CA LYS A 11 -8.51 -20.96 3.76
C LYS A 11 -7.79 -19.61 3.77
N ALA A 12 -6.51 -19.65 4.13
CA ALA A 12 -5.62 -18.48 4.08
C ALA A 12 -4.19 -18.89 3.70
N VAL A 13 -3.43 -17.95 3.15
CA VAL A 13 -1.97 -18.06 3.06
C VAL A 13 -1.40 -17.73 4.42
N VAL A 14 -0.58 -18.63 4.96
CA VAL A 14 -0.04 -18.54 6.33
C VAL A 14 1.47 -18.72 6.29
N VAL A 15 2.19 -17.98 7.11
CA VAL A 15 3.63 -18.14 7.32
C VAL A 15 3.90 -19.46 8.02
N MET A 16 4.70 -20.33 7.42
CA MET A 16 5.02 -21.68 7.93
C MET A 16 6.39 -21.74 8.60
N GLU A 17 7.35 -21.06 8.00
CA GLU A 17 8.71 -20.88 8.48
C GLU A 17 9.37 -19.73 7.72
N LEU A 18 10.60 -19.38 8.06
CA LEU A 18 11.36 -18.34 7.34
C LEU A 18 11.39 -18.66 5.83
N LYS A 19 10.98 -17.69 5.01
CA LYS A 19 10.87 -17.76 3.55
C LYS A 19 9.80 -18.71 3.01
N VAL A 20 8.96 -19.30 3.87
CA VAL A 20 7.94 -20.28 3.45
C VAL A 20 6.55 -19.83 3.90
N ALA A 21 5.64 -19.72 2.96
CA ALA A 21 4.21 -19.59 3.20
C ALA A 21 3.43 -20.65 2.44
N ALA A 22 2.27 -21.06 2.96
CA ALA A 22 1.42 -22.05 2.32
C ALA A 22 -0.07 -21.77 2.58
N VAL A 23 -0.92 -22.28 1.69
CA VAL A 23 -2.37 -22.28 1.94
C VAL A 23 -2.68 -23.27 3.07
N ARG A 24 -3.44 -22.81 4.07
CA ARG A 24 -3.89 -23.62 5.21
C ARG A 24 -5.36 -23.35 5.49
N GLU A 25 -6.01 -24.35 6.03
CA GLU A 25 -7.29 -24.20 6.70
C GLU A 25 -7.04 -23.63 8.10
N VAL A 26 -7.69 -22.52 8.42
CA VAL A 26 -7.54 -21.78 9.68
C VAL A 26 -8.93 -21.44 10.24
N LEU A 27 -9.00 -21.08 11.51
CA LEU A 27 -10.27 -20.59 12.08
C LEU A 27 -10.73 -19.34 11.34
N LEU A 28 -12.04 -19.15 11.21
CA LEU A 28 -12.57 -17.88 10.74
C LEU A 28 -12.17 -16.78 11.74
N PRO A 29 -11.66 -15.61 11.30
CA PRO A 29 -11.22 -14.57 12.22
C PRO A 29 -12.38 -14.01 13.03
N VAL A 30 -12.06 -13.57 14.26
CA VAL A 30 -13.04 -12.99 15.18
C VAL A 30 -13.29 -11.52 14.81
N VAL A 31 -14.56 -11.16 14.65
CA VAL A 31 -14.96 -9.77 14.38
C VAL A 31 -14.94 -8.99 15.69
N ARG A 32 -14.04 -8.02 15.80
CA ARG A 32 -13.94 -7.07 16.92
C ARG A 32 -14.97 -5.94 16.77
N ASP A 33 -15.27 -5.20 17.82
CA ASP A 33 -16.33 -4.19 17.87
C ASP A 33 -16.28 -3.15 16.74
N ASP A 34 -15.08 -2.68 16.37
CA ASP A 34 -14.83 -1.64 15.36
C ASP A 34 -14.26 -2.18 14.04
N TRP A 35 -14.39 -3.50 13.81
CA TRP A 35 -13.91 -4.22 12.64
C TRP A 35 -15.05 -4.79 11.80
N VAL A 36 -14.71 -5.17 10.59
CA VAL A 36 -15.60 -5.87 9.65
C VAL A 36 -14.98 -7.19 9.22
N LEU A 37 -15.81 -8.22 9.02
CA LEU A 37 -15.44 -9.44 8.31
C LEU A 37 -15.80 -9.27 6.84
N VAL A 38 -14.85 -9.55 5.98
CA VAL A 38 -14.99 -9.38 4.54
C VAL A 38 -14.81 -10.73 3.84
N LYS A 39 -15.75 -11.07 2.98
CA LYS A 39 -15.56 -12.13 1.99
C LYS A 39 -14.71 -11.55 0.87
N VAL A 40 -13.47 -11.97 0.79
CA VAL A 40 -12.48 -11.47 -0.18
C VAL A 40 -12.89 -11.88 -1.60
N LYS A 41 -12.70 -10.98 -2.56
CA LYS A 41 -12.97 -11.18 -3.98
C LYS A 41 -11.75 -11.00 -4.85
N ALA A 42 -10.90 -10.06 -4.48
CA ALA A 42 -9.62 -9.82 -5.15
C ALA A 42 -8.58 -9.36 -4.13
N VAL A 43 -7.33 -9.70 -4.38
CA VAL A 43 -6.17 -9.27 -3.61
C VAL A 43 -5.08 -8.78 -4.55
N ALA A 44 -4.23 -7.86 -4.08
CA ALA A 44 -3.07 -7.42 -4.84
C ALA A 44 -1.78 -7.61 -4.02
N ILE A 45 -0.72 -8.07 -4.68
CA ILE A 45 0.55 -8.40 -4.03
C ILE A 45 1.44 -7.16 -3.93
N ASN A 46 2.09 -7.00 -2.77
CA ASN A 46 3.08 -5.98 -2.46
C ASN A 46 4.44 -6.59 -2.12
N PRO A 47 5.55 -5.82 -2.29
CA PRO A 47 6.85 -6.25 -1.79
C PRO A 47 6.86 -6.59 -0.29
N THR A 48 6.09 -5.88 0.53
CA THR A 48 5.98 -6.13 1.97
C THR A 48 5.49 -7.56 2.27
N ASP A 49 4.59 -8.13 1.44
CA ASP A 49 4.00 -9.46 1.67
C ASP A 49 5.04 -10.58 1.66
N TRP A 50 6.05 -10.51 0.78
CA TRP A 50 7.12 -11.50 0.77
C TRP A 50 8.32 -11.10 1.64
N LYS A 51 8.61 -9.79 1.76
CA LYS A 51 9.74 -9.31 2.57
C LYS A 51 9.58 -9.66 4.06
N HIS A 52 8.37 -9.52 4.61
CA HIS A 52 8.10 -9.91 6.00
C HIS A 52 8.36 -11.40 6.25
N ILE A 53 8.01 -12.26 5.31
CA ILE A 53 8.25 -13.70 5.39
C ILE A 53 9.76 -13.98 5.30
N ASP A 54 10.45 -13.32 4.38
CA ASP A 54 11.85 -13.63 4.05
C ASP A 54 12.85 -13.05 5.06
N TYR A 55 12.50 -11.92 5.70
CA TYR A 55 13.37 -11.23 6.66
C TYR A 55 13.02 -11.54 8.12
N GLY A 56 12.05 -12.44 8.36
CA GLY A 56 11.66 -12.84 9.70
C GLY A 56 10.89 -11.75 10.47
N ALA A 57 10.23 -10.85 9.76
CA ALA A 57 9.37 -9.83 10.37
C ALA A 57 7.95 -10.34 10.67
N ALA A 58 7.66 -11.60 10.35
CA ALA A 58 6.40 -12.28 10.61
C ALA A 58 6.64 -13.58 11.41
N ASP A 59 5.79 -13.86 12.39
CA ASP A 59 5.82 -15.10 13.13
C ASP A 59 5.15 -16.25 12.35
N ILE A 60 5.51 -17.48 12.68
CA ILE A 60 4.80 -18.69 12.22
C ILE A 60 3.33 -18.59 12.64
N GLY A 61 2.43 -18.86 11.72
CA GLY A 61 0.99 -18.77 11.95
C GLY A 61 0.36 -17.44 11.55
N CYS A 62 1.13 -16.38 11.32
CA CYS A 62 0.60 -15.11 10.78
C CYS A 62 0.00 -15.32 9.39
N ARG A 63 -1.19 -14.74 9.14
CA ARG A 63 -1.79 -14.67 7.81
C ARG A 63 -1.09 -13.60 6.98
N VAL A 64 -0.99 -13.88 5.69
CA VAL A 64 -0.26 -13.04 4.72
C VAL A 64 -1.24 -12.10 3.98
N GLY A 65 -0.69 -11.00 3.46
CA GLY A 65 -1.37 -10.11 2.53
C GLY A 65 -1.92 -8.84 3.15
N VAL A 66 -1.74 -7.74 2.43
CA VAL A 66 -2.18 -6.41 2.90
C VAL A 66 -3.33 -5.84 2.08
N ASP A 67 -3.31 -5.93 0.74
CA ASP A 67 -4.31 -5.32 -0.13
C ASP A 67 -5.44 -6.27 -0.51
N TYR A 68 -6.68 -5.80 -0.38
CA TYR A 68 -7.86 -6.58 -0.77
C TYR A 68 -9.00 -5.70 -1.31
N ALA A 69 -9.96 -6.37 -1.93
CA ALA A 69 -11.30 -5.87 -2.20
C ALA A 69 -12.30 -7.03 -1.98
N GLY A 70 -13.48 -6.72 -1.41
CA GLY A 70 -14.44 -7.77 -1.10
C GLY A 70 -15.81 -7.24 -0.67
N ILE A 71 -16.60 -8.14 -0.12
CA ILE A 71 -17.97 -7.89 0.33
C ILE A 71 -18.03 -8.06 1.84
N VAL A 72 -18.60 -7.07 2.54
CA VAL A 72 -18.83 -7.15 3.99
C VAL A 72 -19.78 -8.30 4.30
N GLU A 73 -19.35 -9.24 5.13
CA GLU A 73 -20.13 -10.39 5.58
C GLU A 73 -20.69 -10.18 6.99
N GLU A 74 -19.92 -9.54 7.86
CA GLU A 74 -20.30 -9.24 9.25
C GLU A 74 -19.66 -7.92 9.69
N VAL A 75 -20.33 -7.18 10.56
CA VAL A 75 -19.84 -5.91 11.12
C VAL A 75 -19.78 -5.99 12.64
N GLY A 76 -18.75 -5.39 13.24
CA GLY A 76 -18.64 -5.26 14.68
C GLY A 76 -19.68 -4.29 15.27
N SER A 77 -19.91 -4.39 16.56
CA SER A 77 -21.00 -3.70 17.27
C SER A 77 -20.90 -2.15 17.24
N LYS A 78 -19.71 -1.60 17.00
CA LYS A 78 -19.44 -0.14 16.92
C LYS A 78 -19.33 0.38 15.48
N VAL A 79 -19.45 -0.50 14.48
CA VAL A 79 -19.37 -0.10 13.07
C VAL A 79 -20.72 0.47 12.64
N THR A 80 -20.71 1.71 12.15
CA THR A 80 -21.93 2.44 11.74
C THR A 80 -21.93 2.85 10.27
N ASN A 81 -20.79 2.79 9.59
CA ASN A 81 -20.59 3.28 8.22
C ASN A 81 -20.60 2.16 7.16
N PHE A 82 -20.60 0.89 7.58
CA PHE A 82 -20.69 -0.27 6.70
C PHE A 82 -21.80 -1.22 7.12
N PHE A 83 -22.35 -1.93 6.12
CA PHE A 83 -23.42 -2.92 6.30
C PHE A 83 -23.06 -4.20 5.54
N LYS A 84 -23.62 -5.34 5.99
CA LYS A 84 -23.52 -6.60 5.24
C LYS A 84 -23.96 -6.40 3.80
N GLY A 85 -23.12 -6.86 2.85
CA GLY A 85 -23.33 -6.72 1.42
C GLY A 85 -22.61 -5.52 0.78
N ASP A 86 -22.10 -4.56 1.57
CA ASP A 86 -21.32 -3.46 1.04
C ASP A 86 -20.05 -3.98 0.34
N ARG A 87 -19.75 -3.40 -0.83
CA ARG A 87 -18.49 -3.61 -1.54
C ARG A 87 -17.44 -2.69 -0.94
N ILE A 88 -16.41 -3.25 -0.32
CA ILE A 88 -15.35 -2.47 0.32
C ILE A 88 -13.96 -2.88 -0.11
N THR A 89 -13.04 -2.00 0.09
CA THR A 89 -11.62 -2.18 -0.18
C THR A 89 -10.82 -1.28 0.72
N ASP A 90 -9.67 -1.66 1.03
CA ASP A 90 -8.51 -0.93 1.49
C ASP A 90 -7.44 -1.98 1.86
N TRP A 91 -6.69 -1.73 2.93
CA TRP A 91 -5.66 -2.64 3.37
C TRP A 91 -5.94 -3.18 4.78
N THR A 92 -5.31 -4.28 5.12
CA THR A 92 -5.26 -4.83 6.48
C THR A 92 -3.81 -5.20 6.81
N HIS A 93 -3.46 -5.24 8.09
CA HIS A 93 -2.09 -5.50 8.50
C HIS A 93 -1.80 -7.01 8.47
N GLY A 94 -1.52 -7.54 7.28
CA GLY A 94 -1.04 -8.93 7.15
C GLY A 94 0.36 -9.11 7.75
N GLN A 95 0.70 -10.33 8.12
CA GLN A 95 1.95 -10.72 8.79
C GLN A 95 2.20 -9.97 10.11
N ASN A 96 1.14 -9.54 10.77
CA ASN A 96 1.21 -8.82 12.02
C ASN A 96 1.49 -9.77 13.20
N ARG A 97 2.63 -9.59 13.87
CA ARG A 97 3.02 -10.38 15.06
C ARG A 97 2.13 -10.11 16.27
N ALA A 98 1.46 -8.94 16.33
CA ALA A 98 0.49 -8.62 17.37
C ALA A 98 -0.88 -9.24 17.11
N ASP A 99 -1.22 -9.57 15.86
CA ASP A 99 -2.52 -10.12 15.45
C ASP A 99 -2.37 -11.11 14.28
N HIS A 100 -2.19 -12.37 14.57
CA HIS A 100 -2.00 -13.42 13.56
C HIS A 100 -3.24 -13.68 12.70
N GLU A 101 -4.42 -13.17 13.09
CA GLU A 101 -5.67 -13.32 12.32
C GLU A 101 -5.80 -12.30 11.20
N SER A 102 -5.05 -11.17 11.25
CA SER A 102 -5.02 -10.17 10.20
C SER A 102 -4.23 -10.66 8.99
N GLY A 103 -4.81 -10.48 7.80
CA GLY A 103 -4.17 -10.81 6.52
C GLY A 103 -5.18 -10.99 5.40
N ALA A 104 -4.90 -10.36 4.27
CA ALA A 104 -5.80 -10.26 3.13
C ALA A 104 -5.83 -11.51 2.24
N PHE A 105 -4.76 -12.32 2.21
CA PHE A 105 -4.67 -13.49 1.33
C PHE A 105 -5.42 -14.68 1.94
N ALA A 106 -6.74 -14.55 1.99
CA ALA A 106 -7.67 -15.51 2.58
C ALA A 106 -9.05 -15.42 1.88
N GLU A 107 -9.89 -16.44 2.02
CA GLU A 107 -11.29 -16.37 1.57
C GLU A 107 -12.09 -15.35 2.41
N TYR A 108 -11.71 -15.18 3.69
CA TYR A 108 -12.28 -14.19 4.60
C TYR A 108 -11.17 -13.48 5.39
N ALA A 109 -11.22 -12.17 5.42
CA ALA A 109 -10.30 -11.31 6.16
C ALA A 109 -11.06 -10.40 7.11
N VAL A 110 -10.42 -9.98 8.19
CA VAL A 110 -10.89 -8.91 9.06
C VAL A 110 -10.15 -7.61 8.78
N ALA A 111 -10.86 -6.50 8.87
CA ALA A 111 -10.28 -5.18 8.64
C ALA A 111 -10.90 -4.13 9.56
N LYS A 112 -10.09 -3.17 10.02
CA LYS A 112 -10.53 -2.06 10.87
C LYS A 112 -11.41 -1.11 10.07
N ALA A 113 -12.66 -0.93 10.47
CA ALA A 113 -13.69 -0.26 9.67
C ALA A 113 -13.34 1.21 9.35
N CYS A 114 -12.72 1.94 10.29
CA CYS A 114 -12.47 3.38 10.12
C CYS A 114 -11.42 3.72 9.04
N VAL A 115 -10.62 2.75 8.60
CA VAL A 115 -9.63 2.90 7.52
C VAL A 115 -10.01 2.13 6.25
N GLN A 116 -11.28 1.77 6.11
CA GLN A 116 -11.81 1.15 4.90
C GLN A 116 -12.66 2.15 4.11
N ARG A 117 -12.86 1.88 2.82
CA ARG A 117 -13.73 2.66 1.93
C ARG A 117 -14.65 1.78 1.10
N LYS A 118 -15.80 2.34 0.68
CA LYS A 118 -16.68 1.69 -0.30
C LYS A 118 -16.02 1.72 -1.67
N ILE A 119 -16.18 0.64 -2.42
CA ILE A 119 -15.74 0.58 -3.82
C ILE A 119 -16.74 1.36 -4.65
N PRO A 120 -16.31 2.39 -5.42
CA PRO A 120 -17.18 3.07 -6.39
C PRO A 120 -17.79 2.09 -7.40
N ASP A 121 -18.98 2.40 -7.91
CA ASP A 121 -19.71 1.51 -8.84
C ASP A 121 -18.97 1.31 -10.18
N ASN A 122 -18.14 2.29 -10.57
CA ASN A 122 -17.34 2.25 -11.78
C ASN A 122 -16.06 1.41 -11.67
N LEU A 123 -15.76 0.82 -10.50
CA LEU A 123 -14.58 -0.02 -10.29
C LEU A 123 -14.97 -1.48 -10.04
N SER A 124 -14.23 -2.41 -10.64
CA SER A 124 -14.26 -3.83 -10.29
C SER A 124 -13.56 -4.10 -8.94
N PHE A 125 -13.66 -5.31 -8.40
CA PHE A 125 -12.90 -5.70 -7.19
C PHE A 125 -11.40 -5.70 -7.46
N GLU A 126 -10.97 -6.16 -8.63
CA GLU A 126 -9.58 -6.25 -9.05
C GLU A 126 -8.96 -4.85 -9.16
N GLU A 127 -9.66 -3.94 -9.83
CA GLU A 127 -9.25 -2.54 -9.96
C GLU A 127 -9.17 -1.86 -8.58
N ALA A 128 -10.15 -2.09 -7.74
CA ALA A 128 -10.16 -1.53 -6.38
C ALA A 128 -9.01 -2.07 -5.53
N ALA A 129 -8.67 -3.36 -5.59
CA ALA A 129 -7.56 -3.93 -4.85
C ALA A 129 -6.19 -3.39 -5.29
N SER A 130 -6.04 -2.95 -6.55
CA SER A 130 -4.75 -2.56 -7.14
C SER A 130 -4.12 -1.30 -6.56
N LEU A 131 -4.88 -0.46 -5.83
CA LEU A 131 -4.49 0.92 -5.50
C LEU A 131 -4.07 1.15 -4.04
N LYS A 132 -4.42 0.28 -3.09
CA LYS A 132 -4.63 0.68 -1.70
C LYS A 132 -3.38 1.06 -0.90
N VAL A 133 -2.43 0.15 -0.71
CA VAL A 133 -1.17 0.49 -0.04
C VAL A 133 -0.43 1.60 -0.79
N ALA A 134 -0.52 1.64 -2.14
CA ALA A 134 0.10 2.71 -2.92
C ALA A 134 -0.47 4.10 -2.54
N ILE A 135 -1.80 4.23 -2.44
CA ILE A 135 -2.45 5.51 -2.03
C ILE A 135 -2.06 5.88 -0.60
N MET A 136 -2.05 4.91 0.33
CA MET A 136 -1.66 5.15 1.72
C MET A 136 -0.23 5.68 1.81
N ILE A 137 0.72 4.99 1.18
CA ILE A 137 2.14 5.37 1.18
C ILE A 137 2.34 6.75 0.56
N ILE A 138 1.66 7.06 -0.55
CA ILE A 138 1.75 8.37 -1.18
C ILE A 138 1.11 9.44 -0.29
N GLY A 139 -0.02 9.14 0.33
CA GLY A 139 -0.65 10.07 1.29
C GLY A 139 0.33 10.51 2.37
N GLN A 140 0.93 9.55 3.08
CA GLN A 140 1.90 9.84 4.13
C GLN A 140 3.19 10.46 3.58
N GLY A 141 3.81 9.79 2.61
CA GLY A 141 5.16 10.15 2.15
C GLY A 141 5.21 11.48 1.40
N THR A 142 4.19 11.81 0.61
CA THR A 142 4.25 13.02 -0.23
C THR A 142 3.37 14.15 0.31
N TYR A 143 2.17 13.87 0.76
CA TYR A 143 1.24 14.92 1.20
C TYR A 143 1.40 15.28 2.67
N LYS A 144 1.70 14.33 3.54
CA LYS A 144 1.98 14.62 4.95
C LYS A 144 3.43 15.02 5.18
N ASN A 145 4.38 14.22 4.70
CA ASN A 145 5.80 14.42 5.03
C ASN A 145 6.48 15.46 4.12
N LEU A 146 6.22 15.47 2.81
CA LEU A 146 6.78 16.48 1.90
C LEU A 146 5.92 17.74 1.79
N ASP A 147 4.75 17.77 2.43
CA ASP A 147 3.80 18.90 2.44
C ASP A 147 3.46 19.40 1.01
N LEU A 148 3.24 18.46 0.08
CA LEU A 148 2.91 18.80 -1.30
C LEU A 148 1.45 19.28 -1.41
N PRO A 149 1.14 20.16 -2.39
CA PRO A 149 -0.23 20.60 -2.66
C PRO A 149 -1.19 19.43 -2.85
N LEU A 150 -2.37 19.50 -2.23
CA LEU A 150 -3.36 18.42 -2.31
C LEU A 150 -3.97 18.33 -3.72
N PRO A 151 -4.38 17.14 -4.19
CA PRO A 151 -5.08 16.98 -5.48
C PRO A 151 -6.41 17.75 -5.57
N THR A 152 -7.02 18.09 -4.43
CA THR A 152 -8.24 18.93 -4.35
C THR A 152 -7.93 20.43 -4.35
N GLU A 153 -6.68 20.80 -4.07
CA GLU A 153 -6.21 22.18 -4.02
C GLU A 153 -4.88 22.30 -4.80
N PRO A 154 -4.91 22.08 -6.13
CA PRO A 154 -3.69 22.03 -6.93
C PRO A 154 -2.99 23.38 -6.93
N THR A 155 -1.66 23.34 -6.97
CA THR A 155 -0.85 24.57 -7.03
C THR A 155 -1.10 25.35 -8.34
N LYS A 156 -1.13 26.69 -8.22
CA LYS A 156 -1.19 27.61 -9.37
C LYS A 156 0.19 27.89 -9.97
N GLU A 157 1.23 27.61 -9.21
CA GLU A 157 2.64 27.77 -9.62
C GLU A 157 3.28 26.38 -9.68
N PRO A 158 3.20 25.69 -10.83
CA PRO A 158 3.75 24.35 -10.98
C PRO A 158 5.26 24.33 -10.70
N PHE A 159 5.69 23.37 -9.88
CA PHE A 159 7.09 23.12 -9.61
C PHE A 159 7.44 21.65 -9.82
N PRO A 160 8.72 21.34 -10.09
CA PRO A 160 9.12 19.98 -10.38
C PRO A 160 9.20 19.09 -9.14
N PHE A 161 8.73 17.84 -9.30
CA PHE A 161 8.77 16.78 -8.30
C PHE A 161 9.31 15.49 -8.91
N LEU A 162 10.41 14.97 -8.33
CA LEU A 162 11.02 13.71 -8.76
C LEU A 162 10.38 12.52 -8.05
N ILE A 163 9.93 11.55 -8.84
CA ILE A 163 9.47 10.25 -8.37
C ILE A 163 10.48 9.20 -8.87
N TYR A 164 11.35 8.71 -7.99
CA TYR A 164 12.27 7.65 -8.34
C TYR A 164 11.55 6.29 -8.27
N GLY A 165 11.64 5.51 -9.35
CA GLY A 165 10.94 4.24 -9.47
C GLY A 165 9.48 4.38 -9.92
N GLY A 166 9.20 5.24 -10.89
CA GLY A 166 7.83 5.53 -11.38
C GLY A 166 7.04 4.32 -11.87
N SER A 167 7.69 3.25 -12.33
CA SER A 167 7.02 2.01 -12.77
C SER A 167 6.68 1.04 -11.63
N THR A 168 7.00 1.38 -10.37
CA THR A 168 6.48 0.65 -9.21
C THR A 168 5.00 0.99 -8.99
N ALA A 169 4.28 0.16 -8.24
CA ALA A 169 2.88 0.45 -7.90
C ALA A 169 2.74 1.81 -7.19
N THR A 170 3.61 2.09 -6.22
CA THR A 170 3.66 3.37 -5.51
C THR A 170 3.98 4.52 -6.46
N GLY A 171 5.00 4.37 -7.32
CA GLY A 171 5.37 5.39 -8.31
C GLY A 171 4.26 5.72 -9.30
N MET A 172 3.55 4.71 -9.82
CA MET A 172 2.41 4.92 -10.73
C MET A 172 1.24 5.67 -10.06
N ALA A 173 0.97 5.42 -8.78
CA ALA A 173 -0.01 6.18 -8.01
C ALA A 173 0.48 7.61 -7.73
N ALA A 174 1.77 7.76 -7.36
CA ALA A 174 2.41 9.05 -7.12
C ALA A 174 2.33 9.97 -8.33
N ILE A 175 2.62 9.46 -9.55
CA ILE A 175 2.55 10.23 -10.79
C ILE A 175 1.13 10.78 -10.98
N GLN A 176 0.10 9.95 -10.85
CA GLN A 176 -1.29 10.39 -11.04
C GLN A 176 -1.69 11.47 -10.02
N LEU A 177 -1.42 11.24 -8.73
CA LEU A 177 -1.79 12.17 -7.68
C LEU A 177 -0.99 13.48 -7.78
N ALA A 178 0.31 13.44 -8.08
CA ALA A 178 1.13 14.62 -8.27
C ALA A 178 0.66 15.47 -9.48
N LYS A 179 0.23 14.85 -10.57
CA LYS A 179 -0.38 15.57 -11.71
C LYS A 179 -1.70 16.22 -11.32
N LEU A 180 -2.55 15.55 -10.56
CA LEU A 180 -3.78 16.14 -10.03
C LEU A 180 -3.51 17.33 -9.09
N SER A 181 -2.36 17.31 -8.40
CA SER A 181 -1.88 18.41 -7.55
C SER A 181 -1.26 19.58 -8.33
N GLY A 182 -1.22 19.51 -9.67
CA GLY A 182 -0.67 20.57 -10.54
C GLY A 182 0.85 20.57 -10.64
N LEU A 183 1.54 19.50 -10.25
CA LEU A 183 3.00 19.42 -10.26
C LEU A 183 3.56 19.04 -11.64
N VAL A 184 4.79 19.45 -11.91
CA VAL A 184 5.62 18.99 -13.03
C VAL A 184 6.32 17.70 -12.58
N VAL A 185 5.86 16.55 -13.08
CA VAL A 185 6.32 15.25 -12.62
C VAL A 185 7.52 14.78 -13.44
N ILE A 186 8.61 14.47 -12.75
CA ILE A 186 9.79 13.83 -13.31
C ILE A 186 9.89 12.42 -12.71
N THR A 187 10.23 11.43 -13.52
CA THR A 187 10.35 10.07 -12.99
C THR A 187 11.47 9.28 -13.65
N THR A 188 11.96 8.29 -12.92
CA THR A 188 12.89 7.28 -13.42
C THR A 188 12.19 5.96 -13.58
N CYS A 189 12.49 5.22 -14.62
CA CYS A 189 12.06 3.84 -14.81
C CYS A 189 12.94 3.15 -15.85
N SER A 190 12.80 1.84 -15.99
CA SER A 190 13.46 1.09 -17.07
C SER A 190 12.90 1.52 -18.43
N PRO A 191 13.71 1.54 -19.51
CA PRO A 191 13.31 2.06 -20.83
C PRO A 191 12.02 1.48 -21.39
N HIS A 192 11.75 0.21 -21.16
CA HIS A 192 10.53 -0.45 -21.62
C HIS A 192 9.23 0.07 -20.96
N ASN A 193 9.33 0.88 -19.91
CA ASN A 193 8.19 1.52 -19.23
C ASN A 193 8.04 3.01 -19.59
N PHE A 194 8.86 3.60 -20.47
CA PHE A 194 8.80 5.05 -20.76
C PHE A 194 7.43 5.50 -21.28
N ASP A 195 6.82 4.74 -22.19
CA ASP A 195 5.51 5.11 -22.74
C ASP A 195 4.41 5.02 -21.69
N LEU A 196 4.48 4.02 -20.79
CA LEU A 196 3.57 3.93 -19.67
C LEU A 196 3.71 5.15 -18.73
N MET A 197 4.93 5.55 -18.37
CA MET A 197 5.15 6.70 -17.49
C MET A 197 4.64 8.01 -18.13
N LYS A 198 4.88 8.23 -19.42
CA LYS A 198 4.31 9.37 -20.16
C LYS A 198 2.79 9.35 -20.16
N SER A 199 2.17 8.19 -20.36
CA SER A 199 0.70 8.06 -20.34
C SER A 199 0.08 8.38 -18.96
N LEU A 200 0.87 8.26 -17.89
CA LEU A 200 0.48 8.64 -16.53
C LEU A 200 0.76 10.12 -16.22
N GLY A 201 1.47 10.84 -17.10
CA GLY A 201 1.66 12.28 -17.01
C GLY A 201 3.07 12.74 -16.62
N ALA A 202 4.12 11.92 -16.75
CA ALA A 202 5.49 12.32 -16.42
C ALA A 202 6.05 13.37 -17.40
N ASP A 203 6.73 14.41 -16.85
CA ASP A 203 7.37 15.56 -17.54
C ASP A 203 8.91 15.57 -17.32
N ALA A 204 9.64 16.67 -17.64
CA ALA A 204 11.07 16.81 -17.36
C ALA A 204 11.47 18.22 -16.90
N ASN A 205 12.33 18.37 -15.84
CA ASN A 205 13.32 19.40 -15.42
C ASN A 205 13.34 19.85 -13.95
N CYS A 206 14.53 20.31 -13.43
CA CYS A 206 15.00 20.88 -12.12
C CYS A 206 14.23 20.59 -10.81
N LEU A 207 14.95 20.08 -9.75
CA LEU A 207 14.35 19.34 -8.65
C LEU A 207 14.64 19.91 -7.26
N ARG A 208 13.58 20.21 -6.49
CA ARG A 208 13.68 20.49 -5.04
C ARG A 208 13.02 19.40 -4.19
N TYR A 209 12.12 18.61 -4.75
CA TYR A 209 11.41 17.55 -4.06
C TYR A 209 11.64 16.20 -4.75
N ALA A 210 11.99 15.19 -3.99
CA ALA A 210 12.16 13.83 -4.50
C ALA A 210 11.49 12.81 -3.56
N PHE A 211 10.84 11.81 -4.13
CA PHE A 211 10.28 10.68 -3.41
C PHE A 211 10.75 9.37 -4.03
N ASP A 212 11.47 8.57 -3.24
CA ASP A 212 12.01 7.28 -3.66
C ASP A 212 11.03 6.14 -3.34
N CYS A 213 10.45 5.58 -4.39
CA CYS A 213 9.51 4.46 -4.31
C CYS A 213 10.19 3.08 -4.25
N THR A 214 11.51 3.02 -4.07
CA THR A 214 12.28 1.75 -4.08
C THR A 214 13.15 1.55 -2.86
N GLY A 215 13.74 2.63 -2.34
CA GLY A 215 14.79 2.65 -1.33
C GLY A 215 16.22 2.61 -1.92
N ASP A 216 16.37 2.50 -3.24
CA ASP A 216 17.66 2.40 -3.93
C ASP A 216 18.05 3.71 -4.65
N GLY A 217 17.20 4.74 -4.57
CA GLY A 217 17.32 5.97 -5.37
C GLY A 217 18.13 7.09 -4.76
N ALA A 218 18.63 6.97 -3.53
CA ALA A 218 19.30 8.05 -2.81
C ALA A 218 20.44 8.69 -3.62
N SER A 219 21.29 7.89 -4.27
CA SER A 219 22.40 8.40 -5.09
C SER A 219 21.93 9.21 -6.29
N VAL A 220 20.93 8.71 -7.01
CA VAL A 220 20.35 9.41 -8.17
C VAL A 220 19.66 10.70 -7.73
N CYS A 221 18.88 10.66 -6.66
CA CYS A 221 18.21 11.83 -6.11
C CYS A 221 19.20 12.89 -5.63
N ALA A 222 20.27 12.48 -4.94
CA ALA A 222 21.32 13.41 -4.46
C ALA A 222 21.93 14.24 -5.59
N TYR A 223 22.24 13.61 -6.73
CA TYR A 223 22.82 14.31 -7.91
C TYR A 223 21.78 15.05 -8.74
N ALA A 224 20.51 14.63 -8.72
CA ALA A 224 19.45 15.23 -9.51
C ALA A 224 18.82 16.46 -8.84
N MET A 225 18.86 16.53 -7.51
CA MET A 225 18.30 17.64 -6.74
C MET A 225 19.20 18.88 -6.76
N SER A 226 18.57 20.05 -6.57
CA SER A 226 19.28 21.33 -6.56
C SER A 226 20.39 21.36 -5.50
N ASP A 227 21.57 21.83 -5.87
CA ASP A 227 22.72 22.08 -4.98
C ASP A 227 22.78 23.54 -4.50
N THR A 228 21.91 24.41 -5.02
CA THR A 228 21.81 25.82 -4.67
C THR A 228 20.64 26.14 -3.75
N GLU A 229 19.50 25.47 -3.95
CA GLU A 229 18.26 25.68 -3.18
C GLU A 229 18.00 24.51 -2.22
N PRO A 230 17.39 24.75 -1.04
CA PRO A 230 17.00 23.69 -0.15
C PRO A 230 16.01 22.72 -0.82
N GLY A 231 16.23 21.43 -0.62
CA GLY A 231 15.36 20.37 -1.14
C GLY A 231 14.94 19.39 -0.05
N ILE A 232 13.89 18.59 -0.31
CA ILE A 232 13.36 17.57 0.59
C ILE A 232 13.32 16.23 -0.13
N TYR A 233 13.93 15.22 0.49
CA TYR A 233 13.93 13.84 0.04
C TYR A 233 13.13 12.97 1.01
N GLY A 234 12.20 12.20 0.49
CA GLY A 234 11.45 11.17 1.23
C GLY A 234 11.58 9.82 0.55
N ASP A 235 11.39 8.74 1.30
CA ASP A 235 11.47 7.37 0.80
C ASP A 235 10.46 6.43 1.48
N ILE A 236 10.32 5.24 0.90
CA ILE A 236 9.49 4.16 1.43
C ILE A 236 10.30 3.08 2.17
N MET A 237 11.62 3.14 2.10
CA MET A 237 12.57 2.26 2.77
C MET A 237 13.78 3.08 3.18
N PRO A 238 14.40 2.82 4.33
CA PRO A 238 15.58 3.58 4.76
C PRO A 238 16.65 3.57 3.67
N ALA A 239 17.05 4.77 3.25
CA ALA A 239 18.10 5.00 2.27
C ALA A 239 19.46 5.30 2.95
N ASP A 240 20.52 5.42 2.15
CA ASP A 240 21.82 5.91 2.64
C ASP A 240 21.78 7.45 2.81
N TYR A 241 21.25 7.90 3.93
CA TYR A 241 21.12 9.33 4.25
C TYR A 241 22.46 10.01 4.45
N ASP A 242 23.49 9.28 4.90
CA ASP A 242 24.83 9.85 5.08
C ASP A 242 25.45 10.15 3.73
N PHE A 243 25.34 9.24 2.76
CA PHE A 243 25.75 9.48 1.39
C PHE A 243 25.00 10.67 0.78
N LEU A 244 23.67 10.73 0.96
CA LEU A 244 22.83 11.77 0.40
C LEU A 244 23.23 13.16 0.94
N LYS A 245 23.42 13.29 2.27
CA LYS A 245 23.85 14.54 2.91
C LYS A 245 25.28 14.92 2.55
N ALA A 246 26.18 13.95 2.39
CA ALA A 246 27.55 14.21 1.97
C ALA A 246 27.64 14.69 0.51
N THR A 247 26.76 14.15 -0.36
CA THR A 247 26.72 14.50 -1.79
C THR A 247 25.98 15.82 -2.02
N ASN A 248 24.88 16.05 -1.32
CA ASN A 248 24.06 17.27 -1.43
C ASN A 248 23.64 17.79 -0.04
N PRO A 249 24.44 18.65 0.60
CA PRO A 249 24.15 19.19 1.94
C PRO A 249 22.88 20.06 2.02
N LYS A 250 22.32 20.47 0.88
CA LYS A 250 21.06 21.25 0.80
C LYS A 250 19.81 20.40 0.94
N VAL A 251 19.94 19.07 0.85
CA VAL A 251 18.81 18.15 0.94
C VAL A 251 18.53 17.77 2.39
N HIS A 252 17.28 17.98 2.81
CA HIS A 252 16.73 17.46 4.06
C HIS A 252 16.08 16.11 3.80
N CYS A 253 16.48 15.09 4.57
CA CYS A 253 15.83 13.78 4.55
C CYS A 253 14.65 13.80 5.51
N GLN A 254 13.50 13.32 5.06
CA GLN A 254 12.34 13.10 5.92
C GLN A 254 12.56 11.89 6.84
N ASP A 255 11.84 11.85 7.95
CA ASP A 255 11.83 10.69 8.83
C ASP A 255 11.26 9.48 8.09
N PHE A 256 11.73 8.28 8.48
CA PHE A 256 11.28 7.02 7.91
C PHE A 256 9.75 6.87 8.01
N LEU A 257 9.15 6.55 6.86
CA LEU A 257 7.71 6.39 6.73
C LEU A 257 7.24 5.11 7.43
N ARG A 258 6.36 5.25 8.42
CA ARG A 258 5.78 4.14 9.19
C ARG A 258 4.33 3.90 8.77
N GLY A 259 4.14 3.25 7.62
CA GLY A 259 2.82 3.00 7.05
C GLY A 259 1.84 2.30 7.99
N TYR A 260 2.32 1.40 8.83
CA TYR A 260 1.49 0.66 9.79
C TYR A 260 0.87 1.53 10.90
N ASP A 261 1.42 2.71 11.19
CA ASP A 261 0.83 3.67 12.13
C ASP A 261 -0.58 4.08 11.72
N THR A 262 -0.92 4.04 10.42
CA THR A 262 -2.26 4.38 9.91
C THR A 262 -3.37 3.43 10.39
N MET A 263 -3.05 2.24 10.90
CA MET A 263 -4.01 1.35 11.55
C MET A 263 -4.38 1.80 12.95
N GLY A 264 -3.53 2.59 13.63
CA GLY A 264 -3.76 3.03 15.00
C GLY A 264 -3.78 1.88 16.00
N GLU A 265 -3.04 0.81 15.76
CA GLU A 265 -2.88 -0.35 16.63
C GLU A 265 -1.40 -0.68 16.79
N ASP A 266 -1.02 -1.22 17.96
CA ASP A 266 0.35 -1.66 18.20
C ASP A 266 0.75 -2.73 17.20
N TYR A 267 2.01 -2.68 16.76
CA TYR A 267 2.57 -3.67 15.83
C TYR A 267 4.05 -3.93 16.15
N TYR A 268 4.58 -5.01 15.60
CA TYR A 268 6.01 -5.31 15.67
C TYR A 268 6.63 -5.04 14.30
N TRP A 269 7.69 -4.26 14.27
CA TRP A 269 8.58 -4.16 13.13
C TRP A 269 9.69 -5.21 13.28
N LEU A 270 10.82 -5.13 12.84
CA LEU A 270 11.91 -6.12 12.99
C LEU A 270 12.42 -6.30 14.44
N ALA A 271 11.86 -5.61 15.42
CA ALA A 271 12.24 -5.65 16.83
C ALA A 271 11.36 -6.59 17.67
N GLU A 272 11.82 -6.96 18.86
CA GLU A 272 11.05 -7.75 19.83
C GLU A 272 10.01 -6.90 20.59
N GLU A 273 10.21 -5.57 20.64
CA GLU A 273 9.29 -4.64 21.30
C GLU A 273 8.20 -4.15 20.34
N ALA A 274 6.99 -4.04 20.88
CA ALA A 274 5.87 -3.47 20.14
C ALA A 274 6.11 -1.97 19.88
N VAL A 275 5.77 -1.54 18.67
CA VAL A 275 5.74 -0.13 18.28
C VAL A 275 4.34 0.38 18.51
N SER A 276 4.18 1.42 19.34
CA SER A 276 2.92 2.14 19.46
C SER A 276 2.77 3.12 18.30
N PRO A 277 1.62 3.12 17.62
CA PRO A 277 1.39 3.97 16.46
C PRO A 277 1.30 5.44 16.85
N ASN A 278 1.72 6.33 15.97
CA ASN A 278 1.39 7.74 16.07
C ASN A 278 -0.11 7.94 15.72
N PRO A 279 -0.97 8.40 16.63
CA PRO A 279 -2.40 8.57 16.38
C PRO A 279 -2.70 9.56 15.23
N ASP A 280 -1.83 10.55 14.99
CA ASP A 280 -2.00 11.51 13.90
C ASP A 280 -1.92 10.87 12.51
N GLU A 281 -1.26 9.71 12.38
CA GLU A 281 -1.15 8.99 11.12
C GLU A 281 -2.49 8.39 10.68
N MET A 282 -3.24 7.81 11.62
CA MET A 282 -4.56 7.26 11.34
C MET A 282 -5.56 8.35 10.96
N ASP A 283 -5.55 9.49 11.66
CA ASP A 283 -6.47 10.58 11.38
C ASP A 283 -6.13 11.29 10.06
N PHE A 284 -4.86 11.46 9.76
CA PHE A 284 -4.42 11.92 8.45
C PHE A 284 -4.89 10.95 7.35
N TYR A 285 -4.70 9.64 7.54
CA TYR A 285 -5.07 8.64 6.53
C TYR A 285 -6.59 8.64 6.28
N LYS A 286 -7.44 8.71 7.30
CA LYS A 286 -8.89 8.84 7.14
C LYS A 286 -9.26 10.08 6.31
N SER A 287 -8.61 11.21 6.58
CA SER A 287 -8.83 12.44 5.83
C SER A 287 -8.39 12.29 4.36
N PHE A 288 -7.26 11.62 4.13
CA PHE A 288 -6.76 11.36 2.78
C PHE A 288 -7.61 10.35 2.01
N LEU A 289 -8.21 9.36 2.71
CA LEU A 289 -9.22 8.48 2.12
C LEU A 289 -10.44 9.27 1.63
N ALA A 290 -10.96 10.16 2.48
CA ALA A 290 -12.11 11.01 2.12
C ALA A 290 -11.79 11.93 0.94
N LEU A 291 -10.57 12.49 0.88
CA LEU A 291 -10.10 13.32 -0.22
C LEU A 291 -9.96 12.55 -1.55
N THR A 292 -9.44 11.34 -1.51
CA THR A 292 -9.18 10.54 -2.73
C THR A 292 -10.40 9.76 -3.22
N GLN A 293 -11.43 9.59 -2.41
CA GLN A 293 -12.67 8.89 -2.79
C GLN A 293 -13.36 9.51 -4.02
N PRO A 294 -13.63 10.84 -4.07
CA PRO A 294 -14.22 11.47 -5.26
C PRO A 294 -13.36 11.34 -6.52
N LEU A 295 -12.02 11.30 -6.37
CA LEU A 295 -11.11 11.13 -7.51
C LEU A 295 -11.22 9.74 -8.15
N LEU A 296 -11.53 8.72 -7.36
CA LEU A 296 -11.83 7.38 -7.86
C LEU A 296 -13.22 7.31 -8.50
N GLU A 297 -14.21 7.94 -7.89
CA GLU A 297 -15.61 7.96 -8.37
C GLU A 297 -15.73 8.66 -9.73
N ASN A 298 -15.03 9.77 -9.92
CA ASN A 298 -15.07 10.53 -11.18
C ASN A 298 -14.02 10.06 -12.22
N GLY A 299 -13.20 9.06 -11.88
CA GLY A 299 -12.18 8.50 -12.75
C GLY A 299 -10.93 9.38 -12.97
N SER A 300 -10.75 10.45 -12.19
CA SER A 300 -9.53 11.29 -12.23
C SER A 300 -8.32 10.50 -11.68
N LEU A 301 -8.51 9.70 -10.65
CA LEU A 301 -7.54 8.71 -10.18
C LEU A 301 -7.94 7.34 -10.72
N LYS A 302 -7.08 6.75 -11.55
CA LYS A 302 -7.35 5.49 -12.26
C LYS A 302 -6.71 4.30 -11.56
N PRO A 303 -7.31 3.09 -11.67
CA PRO A 303 -6.66 1.84 -11.29
C PRO A 303 -5.27 1.72 -11.89
N LEU A 304 -4.37 1.02 -11.19
CA LEU A 304 -3.04 0.74 -11.71
C LEU A 304 -3.11 -0.34 -12.81
N PRO A 305 -2.22 -0.31 -13.81
CA PRO A 305 -2.03 -1.41 -14.72
C PRO A 305 -1.85 -2.72 -13.95
N MET A 306 -2.63 -3.74 -14.28
CA MET A 306 -2.61 -5.00 -13.55
C MET A 306 -2.41 -6.20 -14.46
N ASP A 307 -1.80 -7.23 -13.92
CA ASP A 307 -1.73 -8.58 -14.49
C ASP A 307 -2.59 -9.50 -13.62
N LEU A 308 -3.74 -9.86 -14.17
CA LEU A 308 -4.78 -10.57 -13.44
C LEU A 308 -4.54 -12.08 -13.51
N ASN A 309 -4.49 -12.73 -12.34
CA ASN A 309 -4.39 -14.18 -12.21
C ASN A 309 -3.17 -14.79 -12.91
N ARG A 310 -2.01 -14.11 -12.93
CA ARG A 310 -0.76 -14.68 -13.45
C ARG A 310 -0.48 -16.02 -12.78
N HIS A 311 -0.34 -17.08 -13.59
CA HIS A 311 -0.17 -18.48 -13.15
C HIS A 311 -1.36 -19.11 -12.42
N GLY A 312 -2.56 -18.53 -12.52
CA GLY A 312 -3.83 -19.04 -11.98
C GLY A 312 -4.45 -18.15 -10.91
N SER A 313 -5.72 -18.34 -10.66
CA SER A 313 -6.50 -17.63 -9.61
C SER A 313 -6.40 -18.32 -8.26
N GLY A 314 -7.04 -17.74 -7.24
CA GLY A 314 -7.12 -18.27 -5.89
C GLY A 314 -5.80 -18.16 -5.12
N LEU A 315 -5.78 -18.67 -3.90
CA LEU A 315 -4.64 -18.57 -3.00
C LEU A 315 -3.37 -19.27 -3.53
N ASP A 316 -3.51 -20.31 -4.34
CA ASP A 316 -2.36 -20.96 -5.01
C ASP A 316 -1.73 -20.05 -6.08
N GLY A 317 -2.55 -19.27 -6.79
CA GLY A 317 -2.08 -18.22 -7.68
C GLY A 317 -1.31 -17.13 -6.95
N VAL A 318 -1.82 -16.68 -5.81
CA VAL A 318 -1.16 -15.70 -4.93
C VAL A 318 0.23 -16.18 -4.51
N LEU A 319 0.40 -17.45 -4.09
CA LEU A 319 1.72 -17.99 -3.71
C LEU A 319 2.72 -17.94 -4.88
N LYS A 320 2.28 -18.25 -6.09
CA LYS A 320 3.13 -18.15 -7.30
C LYS A 320 3.49 -16.68 -7.61
N GLY A 321 2.54 -15.77 -7.44
CA GLY A 321 2.76 -14.33 -7.60
C GLY A 321 3.75 -13.75 -6.61
N LEU A 322 3.69 -14.15 -5.34
CA LEU A 322 4.69 -13.80 -4.32
C LEU A 322 6.10 -14.20 -4.77
N ASP A 323 6.24 -15.40 -5.32
CA ASP A 323 7.52 -15.90 -5.82
C ASP A 323 8.03 -15.16 -7.05
N GLU A 324 7.13 -14.78 -7.99
CA GLU A 324 7.47 -13.96 -9.15
C GLU A 324 7.93 -12.54 -8.73
N LEU A 325 7.25 -11.93 -7.76
CA LEU A 325 7.64 -10.62 -7.24
C LEU A 325 8.98 -10.69 -6.49
N ARG A 326 9.19 -11.71 -5.65
CA ARG A 326 10.47 -11.99 -4.96
C ARG A 326 11.64 -12.13 -5.93
N LYS A 327 11.43 -12.73 -7.09
CA LYS A 327 12.43 -12.90 -8.16
C LYS A 327 12.62 -11.67 -9.04
N GLY A 328 11.94 -10.56 -8.76
CA GLY A 328 12.06 -9.31 -9.54
C GLY A 328 11.47 -9.41 -10.96
N LYS A 329 10.55 -10.35 -11.23
CA LYS A 329 9.96 -10.57 -12.55
C LYS A 329 8.69 -9.74 -12.82
N VAL A 330 8.39 -8.77 -11.97
CA VAL A 330 7.20 -7.92 -12.09
C VAL A 330 7.65 -6.48 -12.28
N SER A 331 7.21 -5.86 -13.38
CA SER A 331 7.55 -4.47 -13.70
C SER A 331 6.41 -3.79 -14.45
N GLY A 332 6.06 -2.56 -14.07
CA GLY A 332 5.05 -1.74 -14.73
C GLY A 332 3.60 -2.23 -14.57
N VAL A 333 3.38 -3.27 -13.79
CA VAL A 333 2.05 -3.83 -13.51
C VAL A 333 1.91 -4.22 -12.04
N ARG A 334 0.67 -4.32 -11.59
CA ARG A 334 0.31 -4.89 -10.29
C ARG A 334 -0.17 -6.33 -10.46
N LEU A 335 0.35 -7.27 -9.68
CA LEU A 335 -0.22 -8.61 -9.64
C LEU A 335 -1.49 -8.61 -8.80
N VAL A 336 -2.61 -9.01 -9.41
CA VAL A 336 -3.94 -9.07 -8.79
C VAL A 336 -4.52 -10.46 -8.99
N TYR A 337 -5.19 -11.00 -7.96
CA TYR A 337 -5.76 -12.35 -7.97
C TYR A 337 -7.19 -12.35 -7.47
N ASN A 338 -8.06 -13.04 -8.20
CA ASN A 338 -9.40 -13.39 -7.72
C ASN A 338 -9.33 -14.51 -6.68
N ILE A 339 -10.12 -14.39 -5.61
CA ILE A 339 -10.21 -15.33 -4.49
C ILE A 339 -11.59 -16.00 -4.46
#